data_bfe395fbc6da3d8bc26a895f26dc4a3c
#
_entry.id   bfe395fbc6da3d8bc26a895f26dc4a3c
#
_cell.length_a   1.000
_cell.length_b   1.000
_cell.length_c   1.000
_cell.angle_alpha   90.00
_cell.angle_beta   90.00
_cell.angle_gamma   90.00
#
_symmetry.space_group_name_H-M   'P 1'
#
loop_
_entity.id
_entity.type
_entity.pdbx_description
1 polymer ?
#
loop_
_entity_poly.entity_id
_entity_poly.type
_entity_poly.pdbx_seq_one_letter_code
_entity_poly.pdbx_strand_id
1 'polypeptide(L)'
;YDNVRMGKKDATREEVMEALKNAQCEDIIAKLPDGVDTVIGSQGTYVSGGEAQRLSIARAMLKNAPILILDEATAFADPDNEAKVRQAFTKLSAGKTVIMIAHRLSSVVDADRICVLKDGGIVEQGNHEILLGQNGLYAHMWEEYNKSVSWKVGKGEK
;
A
#
# COMPACT_ATOMS: atom_id res chain seq x y z
N TYR A 1 9.87 16.53 8.43
CA TYR A 1 8.74 17.08 9.17
C TYR A 1 7.69 17.69 8.25
N ASP A 2 8.04 18.72 7.48
CA ASP A 2 7.10 19.46 6.61
C ASP A 2 6.46 18.57 5.55
N ASN A 3 7.18 17.58 5.04
CA ASN A 3 6.66 16.61 4.06
C ASN A 3 5.46 15.83 4.61
N VAL A 4 5.51 15.39 5.87
CA VAL A 4 4.39 14.67 6.51
C VAL A 4 3.29 15.62 6.93
N ARG A 5 3.64 16.81 7.45
CA ARG A 5 2.69 17.85 7.85
C ARG A 5 1.82 18.36 6.70
N MET A 6 2.22 18.15 5.44
CA MET A 6 1.35 18.42 4.29
C MET A 6 -0.01 17.69 4.35
N GLY A 7 -0.11 16.60 5.10
CA GLY A 7 -1.38 15.89 5.34
C GLY A 7 -2.38 16.69 6.17
N LYS A 8 -1.89 17.52 7.11
CA LYS A 8 -2.66 18.40 8.00
C LYS A 8 -1.80 19.58 8.39
N LYS A 9 -2.05 20.77 7.79
CA LYS A 9 -1.17 21.95 7.90
C LYS A 9 -1.04 22.51 9.32
N ASP A 10 -2.07 22.34 10.14
CA ASP A 10 -2.15 22.78 11.54
C ASP A 10 -1.77 21.68 12.55
N ALA A 11 -1.22 20.55 12.06
CA ALA A 11 -0.78 19.48 12.93
C ALA A 11 0.36 19.92 13.85
N THR A 12 0.28 19.49 15.11
CA THR A 12 1.37 19.66 16.07
C THR A 12 2.55 18.74 15.76
N ARG A 13 3.71 18.99 16.36
CA ARG A 13 4.89 18.12 16.19
C ARG A 13 4.61 16.71 16.72
N GLU A 14 3.89 16.60 17.81
CA GLU A 14 3.49 15.35 18.45
C GLU A 14 2.59 14.53 17.50
N GLU A 15 1.59 15.15 16.86
CA GLU A 15 0.72 14.48 15.88
C GLU A 15 1.53 13.95 14.68
N VAL A 16 2.48 14.73 14.17
CA VAL A 16 3.37 14.30 13.07
C VAL A 16 4.23 13.11 13.49
N MET A 17 4.83 13.15 14.68
CA MET A 17 5.67 12.07 15.20
C MET A 17 4.87 10.80 15.46
N GLU A 18 3.63 10.92 15.95
CA GLU A 18 2.72 9.78 16.12
C GLU A 18 2.35 9.14 14.77
N ALA A 19 2.03 9.95 13.76
CA ALA A 19 1.76 9.47 12.41
C ALA A 19 2.95 8.73 11.81
N LEU A 20 4.17 9.24 11.97
CA LEU A 20 5.41 8.59 11.54
C LEU A 20 5.64 7.26 12.24
N LYS A 21 5.44 7.18 13.54
CA LYS A 21 5.54 5.95 14.34
C LYS A 21 4.51 4.92 13.87
N ASN A 22 3.26 5.31 13.70
CA ASN A 22 2.19 4.43 13.21
C ASN A 22 2.45 3.92 11.79
N ALA A 23 3.11 4.72 10.95
CA ALA A 23 3.54 4.34 9.60
C ALA A 23 4.87 3.56 9.58
N GLN A 24 5.40 3.11 10.72
CA GLN A 24 6.64 2.33 10.82
C GLN A 24 7.85 3.09 10.24
N CYS A 25 7.96 4.40 10.49
CA CYS A 25 9.04 5.24 9.95
C CYS A 25 10.20 5.49 10.95
N GLU A 26 10.20 4.87 12.14
CA GLU A 26 11.20 5.11 13.18
C GLU A 26 12.63 4.79 12.70
N ASP A 27 12.80 3.70 11.97
CA ASP A 27 14.09 3.31 11.38
C ASP A 27 14.56 4.25 10.27
N ILE A 28 13.63 4.89 9.55
CA ILE A 28 13.95 5.93 8.56
C ILE A 28 14.51 7.14 9.29
N ILE A 29 13.77 7.65 10.27
CA ILE A 29 14.14 8.84 11.03
C ILE A 29 15.48 8.67 11.74
N ALA A 30 15.75 7.47 12.30
CA ALA A 30 16.99 7.17 12.98
C ALA A 30 18.25 7.18 12.08
N LYS A 31 18.09 6.97 10.78
CA LYS A 31 19.18 6.99 9.78
C LYS A 31 19.47 8.39 9.24
N LEU A 32 18.54 9.33 9.41
CA LEU A 32 18.65 10.66 8.85
C LEU A 32 19.51 11.57 9.74
N PRO A 33 20.40 12.42 9.16
CA PRO A 33 21.38 13.21 9.92
C PRO A 33 20.75 14.17 10.92
N ASP A 34 19.63 14.82 10.55
CA ASP A 34 18.88 15.74 11.40
C ASP A 34 17.53 15.13 11.84
N GLY A 35 17.44 13.80 11.86
CA GLY A 35 16.21 13.09 12.20
C GLY A 35 15.02 13.53 11.35
N VAL A 36 13.90 13.84 12.00
CA VAL A 36 12.65 14.25 11.32
C VAL A 36 12.77 15.58 10.55
N ASP A 37 13.73 16.43 10.89
CA ASP A 37 13.92 17.75 10.28
C ASP A 37 14.87 17.69 9.05
N THR A 38 15.37 16.51 8.71
CA THR A 38 16.22 16.31 7.52
C THR A 38 15.46 16.65 6.25
N VAL A 39 16.09 17.42 5.36
CA VAL A 39 15.58 17.69 4.01
C VAL A 39 15.76 16.43 3.16
N ILE A 40 14.65 15.91 2.61
CA ILE A 40 14.62 14.73 1.74
C ILE A 40 14.22 15.11 0.31
N GLY A 41 14.61 14.31 -0.66
CA GLY A 41 14.25 14.48 -2.07
C GLY A 41 15.45 14.89 -2.96
N SER A 42 15.19 15.49 -4.11
CA SER A 42 16.20 15.77 -5.13
C SER A 42 17.33 16.73 -4.69
N GLN A 43 17.06 17.58 -3.69
CA GLN A 43 18.03 18.52 -3.11
C GLN A 43 18.46 18.12 -1.68
N GLY A 44 18.16 16.92 -1.23
CA GLY A 44 18.43 16.45 0.13
C GLY A 44 18.82 14.99 0.18
N THR A 45 18.59 14.38 1.35
CA THR A 45 18.91 12.98 1.58
C THR A 45 17.98 12.07 0.78
N TYR A 46 18.54 11.06 0.11
CA TYR A 46 17.79 10.06 -0.62
C TYR A 46 17.04 9.13 0.35
N VAL A 47 15.80 8.82 0.00
CA VAL A 47 14.98 7.76 0.63
C VAL A 47 14.59 6.72 -0.40
N SER A 48 14.61 5.45 -0.03
CA SER A 48 14.21 4.36 -0.93
C SER A 48 12.72 4.42 -1.28
N GLY A 49 12.29 3.69 -2.32
CA GLY A 49 10.87 3.63 -2.70
C GLY A 49 9.95 3.15 -1.57
N GLY A 50 10.35 2.12 -0.82
CA GLY A 50 9.60 1.62 0.32
C GLY A 50 9.56 2.60 1.51
N GLU A 51 10.65 3.35 1.75
CA GLU A 51 10.70 4.41 2.74
C GLU A 51 9.81 5.59 2.34
N ALA A 52 9.86 6.03 1.09
CA ALA A 52 9.01 7.10 0.55
C ALA A 52 7.52 6.75 0.67
N GLN A 53 7.18 5.48 0.47
CA GLN A 53 5.81 5.00 0.62
C GLN A 53 5.36 5.02 2.07
N ARG A 54 6.18 4.60 3.05
CA ARG A 54 5.85 4.70 4.47
C ARG A 54 5.64 6.16 4.89
N LEU A 55 6.43 7.09 4.38
CA LEU A 55 6.21 8.53 4.58
C LEU A 55 4.89 9.02 3.97
N SER A 56 4.49 8.47 2.81
CA SER A 56 3.19 8.77 2.20
C SER A 56 2.02 8.23 3.02
N ILE A 57 2.18 7.05 3.62
CA ILE A 57 1.22 6.48 4.57
C ILE A 57 1.10 7.36 5.82
N ALA A 58 2.22 7.86 6.36
CA ALA A 58 2.21 8.79 7.50
C ALA A 58 1.39 10.07 7.19
N ARG A 59 1.55 10.64 5.99
CA ARG A 59 0.71 11.76 5.52
C ARG A 59 -0.77 11.42 5.49
N ALA A 60 -1.12 10.24 4.98
CA ALA A 60 -2.50 9.78 4.91
C ALA A 60 -3.10 9.53 6.30
N MET A 61 -2.31 9.00 7.24
CA MET A 61 -2.71 8.85 8.64
C MET A 61 -3.00 10.19 9.30
N LEU A 62 -2.10 11.15 9.11
CA LEU A 62 -2.24 12.50 9.66
C LEU A 62 -3.47 13.22 9.11
N LYS A 63 -3.77 13.04 7.81
CA LYS A 63 -4.98 13.57 7.15
C LYS A 63 -6.26 12.94 7.70
N ASN A 64 -6.20 11.70 8.12
CA ASN A 64 -7.30 10.92 8.71
C ASN A 64 -8.62 10.95 7.93
N ALA A 65 -8.57 10.88 6.60
CA ALA A 65 -9.75 10.83 5.75
C ALA A 65 -10.56 9.53 5.97
N PRO A 66 -11.91 9.57 5.92
CA PRO A 66 -12.75 8.39 6.10
C PRO A 66 -12.74 7.43 4.89
N ILE A 67 -12.35 7.93 3.72
CA ILE A 67 -12.23 7.15 2.47
C ILE A 67 -10.78 7.23 2.01
N LEU A 68 -10.20 6.08 1.70
CA LEU A 68 -8.85 5.94 1.15
C LEU A 68 -8.95 5.40 -0.27
N ILE A 69 -8.21 6.00 -1.19
CA ILE A 69 -8.01 5.49 -2.54
C ILE A 69 -6.54 5.10 -2.67
N LEU A 70 -6.30 3.84 -2.96
CA LEU A 70 -4.97 3.24 -3.08
C LEU A 70 -4.75 2.83 -4.53
N ASP A 71 -3.80 3.47 -5.19
CA ASP A 71 -3.37 3.11 -6.53
C ASP A 71 -1.99 2.47 -6.45
N GLU A 72 -1.88 1.21 -6.91
CA GLU A 72 -0.64 0.44 -6.97
C GLU A 72 0.17 0.34 -5.66
N ALA A 73 -0.52 0.25 -4.52
CA ALA A 73 0.04 0.39 -3.18
C ALA A 73 1.05 -0.71 -2.73
N THR A 74 1.39 -1.71 -3.56
CA THR A 74 2.10 -2.93 -3.13
C THR A 74 3.27 -3.37 -4.01
N ALA A 75 3.86 -2.47 -4.81
CA ALA A 75 5.03 -2.81 -5.63
C ALA A 75 6.35 -2.63 -4.84
N PHE A 76 6.75 -3.61 -4.01
CA PHE A 76 8.02 -3.56 -3.26
C PHE A 76 9.05 -4.54 -3.80
N ALA A 77 10.30 -4.09 -3.82
CA ALA A 77 11.45 -4.92 -4.17
C ALA A 77 12.15 -5.53 -2.95
N ASP A 78 11.80 -5.10 -1.72
CA ASP A 78 12.48 -5.49 -0.47
C ASP A 78 11.48 -6.08 0.54
N PRO A 79 11.65 -7.37 0.94
CA PRO A 79 10.77 -8.07 1.87
C PRO A 79 10.61 -7.38 3.24
N ASP A 80 11.67 -6.77 3.79
CA ASP A 80 11.61 -6.09 5.10
C ASP A 80 10.74 -4.83 5.04
N ASN A 81 10.85 -4.08 3.96
CA ASN A 81 9.98 -2.93 3.71
C ASN A 81 8.54 -3.37 3.45
N GLU A 82 8.32 -4.49 2.75
CA GLU A 82 6.97 -5.01 2.49
C GLU A 82 6.21 -5.29 3.79
N ALA A 83 6.83 -5.97 4.76
CA ALA A 83 6.20 -6.26 6.05
C ALA A 83 5.80 -4.99 6.81
N LYS A 84 6.70 -3.99 6.86
CA LYS A 84 6.45 -2.70 7.53
C LYS A 84 5.34 -1.90 6.84
N VAL A 85 5.35 -1.86 5.51
CA VAL A 85 4.29 -1.18 4.74
C VAL A 85 2.95 -1.85 4.95
N ARG A 86 2.90 -3.18 4.97
CA ARG A 86 1.66 -3.94 5.25
C ARG A 86 1.11 -3.60 6.63
N GLN A 87 1.95 -3.57 7.67
CA GLN A 87 1.54 -3.17 9.03
C GLN A 87 1.01 -1.73 9.06
N ALA A 88 1.70 -0.81 8.39
CA ALA A 88 1.27 0.57 8.29
C ALA A 88 -0.09 0.70 7.57
N PHE A 89 -0.30 -0.05 6.48
CA PHE A 89 -1.60 -0.09 5.78
C PHE A 89 -2.72 -0.65 6.64
N THR A 90 -2.49 -1.72 7.36
CA THR A 90 -3.50 -2.29 8.28
C THR A 90 -3.96 -1.25 9.30
N LYS A 91 -3.03 -0.49 9.88
CA LYS A 91 -3.36 0.61 10.79
C LYS A 91 -4.10 1.76 10.11
N LEU A 92 -3.64 2.16 8.91
CA LEU A 92 -4.26 3.24 8.14
C LEU A 92 -5.70 2.92 7.77
N SER A 93 -5.98 1.66 7.39
CA SER A 93 -7.27 1.20 6.87
C SER A 93 -8.32 0.94 7.96
N ALA A 94 -7.91 0.80 9.23
CA ALA A 94 -8.79 0.45 10.32
C ALA A 94 -9.98 1.43 10.44
N GLY A 95 -11.21 0.90 10.34
CA GLY A 95 -12.46 1.66 10.45
C GLY A 95 -12.74 2.61 9.27
N LYS A 96 -12.10 2.43 8.12
CA LYS A 96 -12.26 3.28 6.94
C LYS A 96 -12.75 2.49 5.73
N THR A 97 -13.34 3.21 4.78
CA THR A 97 -13.63 2.66 3.45
C THR A 97 -12.37 2.75 2.60
N VAL A 98 -11.92 1.60 2.08
CA VAL A 98 -10.73 1.51 1.23
C VAL A 98 -11.14 1.12 -0.18
N ILE A 99 -10.76 1.92 -1.17
CA ILE A 99 -10.89 1.62 -2.59
C ILE A 99 -9.48 1.34 -3.10
N MET A 100 -9.21 0.13 -3.56
CA MET A 100 -7.90 -0.27 -4.05
C MET A 100 -7.95 -0.55 -5.55
N ILE A 101 -7.06 0.06 -6.31
CA ILE A 101 -6.77 -0.30 -7.69
C ILE A 101 -5.62 -1.31 -7.65
N ALA A 102 -5.90 -2.54 -8.05
CA ALA A 102 -4.96 -3.64 -7.90
C ALA A 102 -4.36 -4.06 -9.24
N HIS A 103 -3.04 -4.12 -9.28
CA HIS A 103 -2.28 -4.71 -10.39
C HIS A 103 -1.82 -6.15 -10.11
N ARG A 104 -2.00 -6.62 -8.87
CA ARG A 104 -1.73 -8.00 -8.45
C ARG A 104 -3.00 -8.60 -7.86
N LEU A 105 -3.47 -9.70 -8.43
CA LEU A 105 -4.69 -10.37 -7.95
C LEU A 105 -4.59 -10.85 -6.51
N SER A 106 -3.39 -11.21 -6.04
CA SER A 106 -3.18 -11.59 -4.64
C SER A 106 -3.49 -10.48 -3.62
N SER A 107 -3.47 -9.23 -4.02
CA SER A 107 -3.75 -8.10 -3.11
C SER A 107 -5.23 -7.86 -2.83
N VAL A 108 -6.14 -8.48 -3.62
CA VAL A 108 -7.59 -8.27 -3.48
C VAL A 108 -8.33 -9.48 -2.89
N VAL A 109 -7.62 -10.56 -2.56
CA VAL A 109 -8.24 -11.81 -2.05
C VAL A 109 -9.07 -11.56 -0.79
N ASP A 110 -8.57 -10.71 0.11
CA ASP A 110 -9.21 -10.39 1.39
C ASP A 110 -10.17 -9.18 1.29
N ALA A 111 -10.46 -8.68 0.09
CA ALA A 111 -11.38 -7.55 -0.07
C ALA A 111 -12.84 -7.98 0.16
N ASP A 112 -13.60 -7.15 0.89
CA ASP A 112 -15.04 -7.37 1.11
C ASP A 112 -15.82 -7.40 -0.21
N ARG A 113 -15.35 -6.62 -1.20
CA ARG A 113 -15.94 -6.56 -2.54
C ARG A 113 -14.88 -6.29 -3.60
N ILE A 114 -14.87 -7.11 -4.63
CA ILE A 114 -14.07 -6.95 -5.84
C ILE A 114 -15.01 -6.53 -6.97
N CYS A 115 -14.63 -5.52 -7.73
CA CYS A 115 -15.30 -5.07 -8.94
C CYS A 115 -14.39 -5.32 -10.14
N VAL A 116 -14.80 -6.15 -11.07
CA VAL A 116 -14.07 -6.41 -12.31
C VAL A 116 -14.57 -5.45 -13.39
N LEU A 117 -13.64 -4.64 -13.92
CA LEU A 117 -13.95 -3.66 -14.95
C LEU A 117 -13.49 -4.17 -16.32
N LYS A 118 -14.35 -4.01 -17.32
CA LYS A 118 -14.05 -4.26 -18.72
C LYS A 118 -14.78 -3.25 -19.60
N ASP A 119 -14.08 -2.68 -20.58
CA ASP A 119 -14.65 -1.73 -21.54
C ASP A 119 -15.38 -0.54 -20.89
N GLY A 120 -14.86 -0.06 -19.75
CA GLY A 120 -15.43 1.07 -19.00
C GLY A 120 -16.62 0.74 -18.10
N GLY A 121 -17.03 -0.53 -18.00
CA GLY A 121 -18.14 -0.99 -17.15
C GLY A 121 -17.73 -2.04 -16.14
N ILE A 122 -18.51 -2.17 -15.05
CA ILE A 122 -18.38 -3.28 -14.10
C ILE A 122 -19.08 -4.49 -14.71
N VAL A 123 -18.34 -5.55 -15.00
CA VAL A 123 -18.86 -6.80 -15.60
C VAL A 123 -19.11 -7.88 -14.57
N GLU A 124 -18.36 -7.88 -13.47
CA GLU A 124 -18.53 -8.82 -12.35
C GLU A 124 -18.29 -8.09 -11.04
N GLN A 125 -18.99 -8.51 -9.98
CA GLN A 125 -18.76 -8.02 -8.62
C GLN A 125 -19.08 -9.09 -7.58
N GLY A 126 -18.28 -9.16 -6.53
CA GLY A 126 -18.43 -10.12 -5.43
C GLY A 126 -17.18 -10.14 -4.56
N ASN A 127 -17.12 -11.08 -3.64
CA ASN A 127 -15.86 -11.42 -2.97
C ASN A 127 -15.09 -12.47 -3.79
N HIS A 128 -13.88 -12.80 -3.35
CA HIS A 128 -13.00 -13.75 -4.03
C HIS A 128 -13.69 -15.11 -4.31
N GLU A 129 -14.33 -15.70 -3.31
CA GLU A 129 -14.96 -17.02 -3.42
C GLU A 129 -16.15 -17.02 -4.39
N ILE A 130 -17.01 -16.00 -4.31
CA ILE A 130 -18.16 -15.83 -5.20
C ILE A 130 -17.71 -15.72 -6.66
N LEU A 131 -16.69 -14.87 -6.92
CA LEU A 131 -16.20 -14.65 -8.27
C LEU A 131 -15.48 -15.86 -8.85
N LEU A 132 -14.76 -16.63 -8.04
CA LEU A 132 -14.21 -17.92 -8.49
C LEU A 132 -15.31 -18.91 -8.87
N GLY A 133 -16.38 -19.01 -8.07
CA GLY A 133 -17.50 -19.92 -8.34
C GLY A 133 -18.31 -19.57 -9.60
N GLN A 134 -18.25 -18.31 -10.06
CA GLN A 134 -18.93 -17.87 -11.29
C GLN A 134 -18.22 -18.33 -12.58
N ASN A 135 -16.98 -18.78 -12.52
CA ASN A 135 -16.14 -19.15 -13.67
C ASN A 135 -16.09 -18.07 -14.76
N GLY A 136 -16.17 -16.81 -14.37
CA GLY A 136 -16.18 -15.66 -15.25
C GLY A 136 -14.77 -15.08 -15.52
N LEU A 137 -14.70 -13.80 -15.86
CA LEU A 137 -13.45 -13.11 -16.19
C LEU A 137 -12.46 -13.12 -15.00
N TYR A 138 -12.96 -12.89 -13.76
CA TYR A 138 -12.12 -12.94 -12.57
C TYR A 138 -11.49 -14.32 -12.36
N ALA A 139 -12.26 -15.39 -12.50
CA ALA A 139 -11.76 -16.76 -12.34
C ALA A 139 -10.67 -17.09 -13.36
N HIS A 140 -10.86 -16.68 -14.63
CA HIS A 140 -9.83 -16.82 -15.66
C HIS A 140 -8.55 -16.03 -15.33
N MET A 141 -8.67 -14.79 -14.89
CA MET A 141 -7.53 -13.97 -14.49
C MET A 141 -6.78 -14.62 -13.33
N TRP A 142 -7.50 -15.20 -12.36
CA TRP A 142 -6.93 -15.90 -11.22
C TRP A 142 -6.17 -17.17 -11.62
N GLU A 143 -6.74 -17.94 -12.54
CA GLU A 143 -6.08 -19.14 -13.09
C GLU A 143 -4.75 -18.79 -13.79
N GLU A 144 -4.75 -17.77 -14.64
CA GLU A 144 -3.56 -17.29 -15.34
C GLU A 144 -2.51 -16.74 -14.35
N TYR A 145 -2.94 -16.02 -13.33
CA TYR A 145 -2.07 -15.55 -12.25
C TYR A 145 -1.37 -16.73 -11.56
N ASN A 146 -2.10 -17.76 -11.16
CA ASN A 146 -1.55 -18.95 -10.50
C ASN A 146 -0.59 -19.74 -11.40
N LYS A 147 -0.86 -19.88 -12.69
CA LYS A 147 0.06 -20.45 -13.66
C LYS A 147 1.38 -19.67 -13.72
N SER A 148 1.30 -18.35 -13.71
CA SER A 148 2.47 -17.47 -13.76
C SER A 148 3.35 -17.56 -12.49
N VAL A 149 2.72 -17.71 -11.33
CA VAL A 149 3.41 -17.87 -10.03
C VAL A 149 4.09 -19.23 -9.95
N SER A 150 3.39 -20.31 -10.33
CA SER A 150 3.94 -21.67 -10.32
C SER A 150 5.13 -21.83 -11.28
N TRP A 151 5.09 -21.17 -12.44
CA TRP A 151 6.21 -21.14 -13.40
C TRP A 151 7.48 -20.49 -12.82
N LYS A 152 7.35 -19.43 -12.01
CA LYS A 152 8.49 -18.76 -11.38
C LYS A 152 9.16 -19.62 -10.29
N VAL A 153 8.37 -20.38 -9.53
CA VAL A 153 8.87 -21.26 -8.47
C VAL A 153 9.62 -22.47 -9.06
N GLY A 154 9.14 -23.05 -10.16
CA GLY A 154 9.78 -24.21 -10.80
C GLY A 154 11.10 -23.92 -11.54
N LYS A 155 11.50 -22.66 -11.73
CA LYS A 155 12.79 -22.26 -12.34
C LYS A 155 13.89 -21.86 -11.34
N GLY A 156 13.58 -21.82 -10.04
CA GLY A 156 14.52 -21.45 -8.97
C GLY A 156 15.35 -22.61 -8.41
N GLU A 157 15.11 -23.85 -8.87
CA GLU A 157 15.93 -25.03 -8.52
C GLU A 157 16.71 -25.51 -9.76
N LYS A 158 17.83 -24.83 -10.05
CA LYS A 158 19.00 -25.42 -10.76
C LYS A 158 20.25 -24.66 -10.37
#